data_cd469846d497679d4401ac7217c0aaf5
#
_entry.id   cd469846d497679d4401ac7217c0aaf5
#
_cell.length_a   1.000
_cell.length_b   1.000
_cell.length_c   1.000
_cell.angle_alpha   90.00
_cell.angle_beta   90.00
_cell.angle_gamma   90.00
#
_symmetry.space_group_name_H-M   'P 1'
#
loop_
_entity.id
_entity.type
_entity.pdbx_description
1 polymer ?
#
loop_
_entity_poly.entity_id
_entity_poly.type
_entity_poly.pdbx_seq_one_letter_code
_entity_poly.pdbx_strand_id
1 'polypeptide(L)'
;MSNGINSENIKSCIILCGGKSSRMGRDKGSMIIQDKPMIKHILSTLNHHINEVVIVLNDSSRIARYCEFINPKDYTYTLTFVEDKIKDKGPMPGIMTGLGQITGEFALILPCDSPYVSSDYINTIFDEIENDYQAIVPFHDVENKLKTS
;
A
#
# COMPACT_ATOMS: atom_id res chain seq x y z
N MET A 1 -24.57 22.77 0.54
CA MET A 1 -23.27 22.86 1.23
C MET A 1 -22.43 21.69 0.76
N SER A 2 -21.45 21.94 -0.06
CA SER A 2 -20.47 20.92 -0.39
C SER A 2 -19.53 20.79 0.82
N ASN A 3 -19.68 19.74 1.59
CA ASN A 3 -18.62 19.30 2.46
C ASN A 3 -17.50 18.77 1.54
N GLY A 4 -16.70 19.69 1.00
CA GLY A 4 -15.50 19.32 0.29
C GLY A 4 -14.62 18.56 1.25
N ILE A 5 -14.46 17.26 1.03
CA ILE A 5 -13.44 16.49 1.74
C ILE A 5 -12.12 17.12 1.33
N ASN A 6 -11.49 17.81 2.27
CA ASN A 6 -10.19 18.40 2.02
C ASN A 6 -9.18 17.27 1.78
N SER A 7 -8.49 17.27 0.64
CA SER A 7 -7.49 16.25 0.29
C SER A 7 -6.40 16.09 1.36
N GLU A 8 -6.14 17.14 2.14
CA GLU A 8 -5.19 17.11 3.25
C GLU A 8 -5.58 16.15 4.37
N ASN A 9 -6.88 15.84 4.49
CA ASN A 9 -7.38 14.94 5.54
C ASN A 9 -7.59 13.50 5.06
N ILE A 10 -7.37 13.22 3.77
CA ILE A 10 -7.51 11.88 3.23
C ILE A 10 -6.22 11.11 3.43
N LYS A 11 -6.30 10.00 4.14
CA LYS A 11 -5.19 9.06 4.33
C LYS A 11 -5.25 7.99 3.27
N SER A 12 -4.26 7.98 2.40
CA SER A 12 -4.16 7.06 1.27
C SER A 12 -3.05 6.04 1.49
N CYS A 13 -3.24 4.83 0.98
CA CYS A 13 -2.21 3.80 0.99
C CYS A 13 -2.10 3.17 -0.40
N ILE A 14 -0.87 2.96 -0.84
CA ILE A 14 -0.55 2.26 -2.08
C ILE A 14 0.16 0.97 -1.71
N ILE A 15 -0.38 -0.17 -2.13
CA ILE A 15 0.23 -1.48 -1.91
C ILE A 15 0.81 -1.95 -3.24
N LEU A 16 2.11 -2.21 -3.26
CA LEU A 16 2.83 -2.65 -4.45
C LEU A 16 2.92 -4.18 -4.46
N CYS A 17 2.24 -4.79 -5.41
CA CYS A 17 2.22 -6.24 -5.61
C CYS A 17 2.88 -6.67 -6.92
N GLY A 18 3.59 -5.77 -7.56
CA GLY A 18 4.35 -6.04 -8.78
C GLY A 18 5.79 -6.46 -8.49
N GLY A 19 6.56 -6.65 -9.54
CA GLY A 19 7.99 -6.83 -9.49
C GLY A 19 8.46 -8.27 -9.59
N LYS A 20 9.71 -8.49 -9.18
CA LYS A 20 10.48 -9.72 -9.43
C LYS A 20 9.99 -10.99 -8.73
N SER A 21 8.97 -10.92 -7.89
CA SER A 21 8.38 -12.11 -7.25
C SER A 21 7.83 -13.10 -8.27
N SER A 22 7.51 -12.64 -9.47
CA SER A 22 7.11 -13.50 -10.59
C SER A 22 8.23 -14.42 -11.10
N ARG A 23 9.51 -14.07 -10.90
CA ARG A 23 10.65 -14.89 -11.30
C ARG A 23 10.75 -16.22 -10.56
N MET A 24 10.21 -16.30 -9.35
CA MET A 24 10.20 -17.50 -8.54
C MET A 24 8.90 -18.31 -8.70
N GLY A 25 8.03 -17.92 -9.63
CA GLY A 25 6.74 -18.56 -9.84
C GLY A 25 5.76 -18.42 -8.68
N ARG A 26 6.06 -17.54 -7.72
CA ARG A 26 5.24 -17.31 -6.52
C ARG A 26 4.81 -15.87 -6.43
N ASP A 27 3.52 -15.69 -6.28
CA ASP A 27 2.92 -14.39 -5.97
C ASP A 27 2.93 -14.18 -4.46
N LYS A 28 3.81 -13.34 -3.96
CA LYS A 28 4.00 -13.14 -2.52
C LYS A 28 2.73 -12.63 -1.82
N GLY A 29 1.98 -11.73 -2.45
CA GLY A 29 0.77 -11.17 -1.84
C GLY A 29 -0.33 -12.21 -1.62
N SER A 30 -0.39 -13.25 -2.47
CA SER A 30 -1.38 -14.32 -2.35
C SER A 30 -0.90 -15.51 -1.50
N MET A 31 0.37 -15.52 -1.07
CA MET A 31 0.88 -16.58 -0.19
C MET A 31 0.13 -16.60 1.14
N ILE A 32 -0.20 -17.81 1.60
CA ILE A 32 -0.92 -18.00 2.85
C ILE A 32 0.04 -17.91 4.04
N ILE A 33 -0.25 -17.03 4.96
CA ILE A 33 0.42 -16.90 6.26
C ILE A 33 -0.66 -16.85 7.32
N GLN A 34 -0.55 -17.73 8.34
CA GLN A 34 -1.53 -17.78 9.42
C GLN A 34 -2.97 -17.83 8.89
N ASP A 35 -3.23 -18.78 8.00
CA ASP A 35 -4.55 -19.12 7.43
C ASP A 35 -5.17 -18.11 6.47
N LYS A 36 -4.45 -17.04 6.09
CA LYS A 36 -4.95 -16.10 5.07
C LYS A 36 -3.84 -15.53 4.18
N PRO A 37 -4.19 -15.06 2.98
CA PRO A 37 -3.22 -14.43 2.09
C PRO A 37 -2.49 -13.27 2.78
N MET A 38 -1.18 -13.15 2.48
CA MET A 38 -0.32 -12.14 3.09
C MET A 38 -0.89 -10.73 2.95
N ILE A 39 -1.40 -10.38 1.77
CA ILE A 39 -1.99 -9.07 1.53
C ILE A 39 -3.21 -8.80 2.42
N LYS A 40 -3.97 -9.82 2.79
CA LYS A 40 -5.15 -9.65 3.65
C LYS A 40 -4.79 -9.26 5.09
N HIS A 41 -3.61 -9.63 5.57
CA HIS A 41 -3.10 -9.14 6.85
C HIS A 41 -2.89 -7.63 6.81
N ILE A 42 -2.28 -7.13 5.73
CA ILE A 42 -2.09 -5.69 5.53
C ILE A 42 -3.43 -4.98 5.44
N LEU A 43 -4.34 -5.47 4.61
CA LEU A 43 -5.66 -4.86 4.42
C LEU A 43 -6.47 -4.79 5.72
N SER A 44 -6.38 -5.83 6.56
CA SER A 44 -7.04 -5.84 7.87
C SER A 44 -6.45 -4.79 8.83
N THR A 45 -5.12 -4.63 8.81
CA THR A 45 -4.44 -3.64 9.65
C THR A 45 -4.79 -2.20 9.24
N LEU A 46 -4.97 -1.95 7.94
CA LEU A 46 -5.35 -0.64 7.41
C LEU A 46 -6.80 -0.25 7.76
N ASN A 47 -7.64 -1.22 8.09
CA ASN A 47 -9.04 -0.99 8.35
C ASN A 47 -9.24 0.00 9.52
N HIS A 48 -10.11 0.98 9.34
CA HIS A 48 -10.37 2.09 10.28
C HIS A 48 -9.25 3.14 10.40
N HIS A 49 -8.10 2.96 9.73
CA HIS A 49 -6.97 3.88 9.82
C HIS A 49 -6.69 4.63 8.51
N ILE A 50 -7.21 4.14 7.40
CA ILE A 50 -6.97 4.65 6.05
C ILE A 50 -8.31 4.93 5.37
N ASN A 51 -8.35 5.93 4.51
CA ASN A 51 -9.56 6.30 3.76
C ASN A 51 -9.64 5.65 2.38
N GLU A 52 -8.49 5.43 1.74
CA GLU A 52 -8.42 4.78 0.43
C GLU A 52 -7.17 3.92 0.30
N VAL A 53 -7.32 2.80 -0.40
CA VAL A 53 -6.23 1.87 -0.71
C VAL A 53 -6.22 1.60 -2.20
N VAL A 54 -5.04 1.69 -2.80
CA VAL A 54 -4.80 1.31 -4.19
C VAL A 54 -3.81 0.14 -4.20
N ILE A 55 -4.22 -0.96 -4.78
CA ILE A 55 -3.36 -2.14 -4.98
C ILE A 55 -2.86 -2.10 -6.42
N VAL A 56 -1.54 -2.04 -6.58
CA VAL A 56 -0.89 -2.00 -7.88
C VAL A 56 -0.34 -3.38 -8.22
N LEU A 57 -0.80 -3.93 -9.32
CA LEU A 57 -0.39 -5.23 -9.85
C LEU A 57 0.18 -5.06 -11.25
N ASN A 58 1.02 -5.99 -11.69
CA ASN A 58 1.72 -5.86 -12.96
C ASN A 58 1.00 -6.47 -14.16
N ASP A 59 -0.12 -7.16 -13.95
CA ASP A 59 -0.95 -7.63 -15.06
C ASP A 59 -2.42 -7.84 -14.63
N SER A 60 -3.31 -7.83 -15.63
CA SER A 60 -4.75 -7.95 -15.42
C SER A 60 -5.17 -9.34 -14.92
N SER A 61 -4.42 -10.39 -15.23
CA SER A 61 -4.72 -11.75 -14.75
C SER A 61 -4.52 -11.86 -13.24
N ARG A 62 -3.51 -11.17 -12.70
CA ARG A 62 -3.30 -11.09 -11.25
C ARG A 62 -4.38 -10.29 -10.56
N ILE A 63 -4.85 -9.20 -11.18
CA ILE A 63 -5.99 -8.42 -10.66
C ILE A 63 -7.21 -9.33 -10.54
N ALA A 64 -7.55 -10.08 -11.58
CA ALA A 64 -8.68 -11.02 -11.56
C ALA A 64 -8.54 -12.04 -10.43
N ARG A 65 -7.35 -12.59 -10.22
CA ARG A 65 -7.07 -13.54 -9.15
C ARG A 65 -7.24 -12.92 -7.77
N TYR A 66 -6.75 -11.71 -7.55
CA TYR A 66 -6.88 -11.02 -6.27
C TYR A 66 -8.33 -10.66 -5.96
N CYS A 67 -9.12 -10.32 -6.98
CA CYS A 67 -10.55 -10.06 -6.82
C CYS A 67 -11.35 -11.30 -6.40
N GLU A 68 -10.83 -12.50 -6.59
CA GLU A 68 -11.47 -13.73 -6.13
C GLU A 68 -11.47 -13.90 -4.61
N PHE A 69 -10.44 -13.38 -3.93
CA PHE A 69 -10.33 -13.53 -2.48
C PHE A 69 -10.37 -12.20 -1.71
N ILE A 70 -10.38 -11.06 -2.38
CA ILE A 70 -10.52 -9.75 -1.76
C ILE A 70 -11.85 -9.13 -2.19
N ASN A 71 -12.73 -8.90 -1.21
CA ASN A 71 -13.97 -8.18 -1.42
C ASN A 71 -13.83 -6.76 -0.87
N PRO A 72 -13.88 -5.72 -1.72
CA PRO A 72 -13.77 -4.33 -1.26
C PRO A 72 -14.80 -3.94 -0.19
N LYS A 73 -15.95 -4.59 -0.17
CA LYS A 73 -17.02 -4.33 0.81
C LYS A 73 -16.68 -4.77 2.23
N ASP A 74 -15.64 -5.57 2.40
CA ASP A 74 -15.22 -6.05 3.74
C ASP A 74 -14.43 -5.00 4.52
N TYR A 75 -14.11 -3.86 3.89
CA TYR A 75 -13.22 -2.84 4.47
C TYR A 75 -13.91 -1.49 4.59
N THR A 76 -13.41 -0.66 5.52
CA THR A 76 -13.94 0.69 5.78
C THR A 76 -13.45 1.74 4.78
N TYR A 77 -12.42 1.44 4.01
CA TYR A 77 -11.84 2.32 2.99
C TYR A 77 -12.31 1.93 1.59
N THR A 78 -12.15 2.85 0.63
CA THR A 78 -12.30 2.50 -0.78
C THR A 78 -11.09 1.72 -1.26
N LEU A 79 -11.32 0.63 -1.97
CA LEU A 79 -10.29 -0.26 -2.47
C LEU A 79 -10.33 -0.31 -3.99
N THR A 80 -9.22 0.00 -4.64
CA THR A 80 -9.08 0.02 -6.08
C THR A 80 -7.88 -0.82 -6.50
N PHE A 81 -8.05 -1.60 -7.57
CA PHE A 81 -6.96 -2.33 -8.22
C PHE A 81 -6.54 -1.60 -9.49
N VAL A 82 -5.25 -1.43 -9.69
CA VAL A 82 -4.71 -0.83 -10.91
C VAL A 82 -3.58 -1.66 -11.48
N GLU A 83 -3.45 -1.64 -12.79
CA GLU A 83 -2.38 -2.33 -13.50
C GLU A 83 -1.21 -1.39 -13.75
N ASP A 84 -0.02 -1.80 -13.34
CA ASP A 84 1.22 -1.17 -13.78
C ASP A 84 1.67 -1.83 -15.08
N LYS A 85 1.58 -1.08 -16.17
CA LYS A 85 1.92 -1.57 -17.51
C LYS A 85 3.42 -1.55 -17.78
N ILE A 86 4.20 -0.87 -16.94
CA ILE A 86 5.65 -0.79 -17.07
C ILE A 86 6.26 -1.92 -16.25
N LYS A 87 6.87 -2.89 -16.93
CA LYS A 87 7.44 -4.08 -16.30
C LYS A 87 8.96 -3.94 -16.15
N ASP A 88 9.51 -4.57 -15.11
CA ASP A 88 10.96 -4.74 -14.89
C ASP A 88 11.76 -3.43 -14.74
N LYS A 89 11.10 -2.34 -14.26
CA LYS A 89 11.73 -1.04 -14.02
C LYS A 89 11.80 -0.68 -12.53
N GLY A 90 11.76 -1.69 -11.65
CA GLY A 90 11.76 -1.47 -10.21
C GLY A 90 10.41 -0.98 -9.66
N PRO A 91 10.37 -0.45 -8.42
CA PRO A 91 9.12 -0.06 -7.77
C PRO A 91 8.57 1.29 -8.24
N MET A 92 9.38 2.16 -8.83
CA MET A 92 8.96 3.54 -9.14
C MET A 92 7.77 3.64 -10.09
N PRO A 93 7.68 2.86 -11.18
CA PRO A 93 6.50 2.93 -12.04
C PRO A 93 5.20 2.56 -11.32
N GLY A 94 5.24 1.57 -10.45
CA GLY A 94 4.09 1.18 -9.64
C GLY A 94 3.68 2.27 -8.66
N ILE A 95 4.64 2.93 -8.03
CA ILE A 95 4.38 4.08 -7.14
C ILE A 95 3.71 5.21 -7.92
N MET A 96 4.24 5.56 -9.09
CA MET A 96 3.65 6.60 -9.93
C MET A 96 2.25 6.25 -10.40
N THR A 97 2.02 5.00 -10.79
CA THR A 97 0.69 4.50 -11.18
C THR A 97 -0.29 4.63 -10.02
N GLY A 98 0.12 4.22 -8.82
CA GLY A 98 -0.69 4.34 -7.61
C GLY A 98 -0.99 5.79 -7.24
N LEU A 99 0.02 6.66 -7.28
CA LEU A 99 -0.14 8.08 -6.99
C LEU A 99 -1.12 8.76 -7.95
N GLY A 100 -1.20 8.30 -9.19
CA GLY A 100 -2.19 8.80 -10.15
C GLY A 100 -3.64 8.42 -9.84
N GLN A 101 -3.86 7.50 -8.92
CA GLN A 101 -5.19 6.99 -8.56
C GLN A 101 -5.70 7.48 -7.21
N ILE A 102 -4.83 8.01 -6.35
CA ILE A 102 -5.24 8.49 -5.03
C ILE A 102 -5.86 9.88 -5.11
N THR A 103 -6.70 10.20 -4.13
CA THR A 103 -7.29 11.52 -3.94
C THR A 103 -6.63 12.31 -2.82
N GLY A 104 -5.95 11.62 -1.90
CA GLY A 104 -5.19 12.25 -0.81
C GLY A 104 -3.92 12.93 -1.30
N GLU A 105 -3.43 13.87 -0.52
CA GLU A 105 -2.18 14.58 -0.81
C GLU A 105 -0.95 13.72 -0.55
N PHE A 106 -1.03 12.84 0.46
CA PHE A 106 0.04 11.92 0.85
C PHE A 106 -0.45 10.48 0.82
N ALA A 107 0.44 9.58 0.48
CA ALA A 107 0.16 8.15 0.51
C ALA A 107 1.25 7.40 1.27
N LEU A 108 0.82 6.48 2.12
CA LEU A 108 1.69 5.44 2.66
C LEU A 108 1.94 4.40 1.57
N ILE A 109 3.20 4.04 1.34
CA ILE A 109 3.56 3.05 0.34
C ILE A 109 4.06 1.79 1.05
N LEU A 110 3.42 0.68 0.80
CA LEU A 110 3.74 -0.62 1.40
C LEU A 110 3.98 -1.68 0.33
N PRO A 111 5.00 -2.51 0.49
CA PRO A 111 5.10 -3.74 -0.31
C PRO A 111 4.09 -4.78 0.19
N CYS A 112 3.63 -5.65 -0.70
CA CYS A 112 2.66 -6.70 -0.36
C CYS A 112 3.23 -7.80 0.55
N ASP A 113 4.53 -7.81 0.77
CA ASP A 113 5.23 -8.76 1.64
C ASP A 113 5.60 -8.20 3.02
N SER A 114 4.86 -7.19 3.49
CA SER A 114 5.01 -6.60 4.82
C SER A 114 3.76 -6.87 5.68
N PRO A 115 3.46 -8.13 6.04
CA PRO A 115 2.21 -8.48 6.70
C PRO A 115 2.13 -8.03 8.16
N TYR A 116 3.24 -7.63 8.75
CA TYR A 116 3.33 -7.27 10.17
C TYR A 116 3.39 -5.76 10.42
N VAL A 117 3.02 -4.95 9.44
CA VAL A 117 2.86 -3.51 9.66
C VAL A 117 1.77 -3.28 10.71
N SER A 118 2.04 -2.41 11.69
CA SER A 118 1.11 -2.16 12.79
C SER A 118 0.27 -0.90 12.53
N SER A 119 -0.92 -0.85 13.15
CA SER A 119 -1.75 0.35 13.11
C SER A 119 -1.08 1.55 13.80
N ASP A 120 -0.33 1.32 14.86
CA ASP A 120 0.44 2.37 15.53
C ASP A 120 1.49 2.99 14.60
N TYR A 121 2.19 2.16 13.84
CA TYR A 121 3.14 2.61 12.83
C TYR A 121 2.46 3.49 11.78
N ILE A 122 1.31 3.06 11.27
CA ILE A 122 0.53 3.79 10.27
C ILE A 122 0.13 5.17 10.81
N ASN A 123 -0.42 5.21 12.01
CA ASN A 123 -0.84 6.46 12.64
C ASN A 123 0.34 7.39 12.91
N THR A 124 1.47 6.84 13.38
CA THR A 124 2.68 7.62 13.64
C THR A 124 3.22 8.27 12.37
N ILE A 125 3.27 7.52 11.26
CA ILE A 125 3.74 8.07 9.97
C ILE A 125 2.85 9.24 9.52
N PHE A 126 1.53 9.09 9.58
CA PHE A 126 0.62 10.17 9.18
C PHE A 126 0.67 11.37 10.14
N ASP A 127 0.89 11.15 11.44
CA ASP A 127 1.01 12.23 12.42
C ASP A 127 2.29 13.05 12.22
N GLU A 128 3.33 12.49 11.61
CA GLU A 128 4.58 13.18 11.31
C GLU A 128 4.52 14.05 10.04
N ILE A 129 3.42 14.03 9.31
CA ILE A 129 3.28 14.82 8.08
C ILE A 129 3.12 16.29 8.43
N GLU A 130 4.04 17.10 7.94
CA GLU A 130 4.00 18.57 8.01
C GLU A 130 3.96 19.12 6.58
N ASN A 131 3.47 20.35 6.43
CA ASN A 131 3.21 20.96 5.12
C ASN A 131 4.43 21.08 4.21
N ASP A 132 5.63 21.07 4.76
CA ASP A 132 6.87 21.23 4.00
C ASP A 132 7.50 19.91 3.55
N TYR A 133 6.93 18.76 3.96
CA TYR A 133 7.48 17.47 3.59
C TYR A 133 6.99 17.02 2.21
N GLN A 134 7.90 16.51 1.41
CA GLN A 134 7.58 15.81 0.18
C GLN A 134 7.56 14.29 0.37
N ALA A 135 8.38 13.79 1.29
CA ALA A 135 8.41 12.38 1.64
C ALA A 135 8.92 12.20 3.08
N ILE A 136 8.42 11.19 3.74
CA ILE A 136 8.90 10.72 5.05
C ILE A 136 9.37 9.29 4.84
N VAL A 137 10.64 9.05 5.10
CA VAL A 137 11.24 7.72 4.99
C VAL A 137 11.66 7.27 6.39
N PRO A 138 10.96 6.29 6.97
CA PRO A 138 11.36 5.77 8.26
C PRO A 138 12.69 5.02 8.13
N PHE A 139 13.51 5.13 9.15
CA PHE A 139 14.72 4.34 9.25
C PHE A 139 14.72 3.52 10.55
N HIS A 140 15.46 2.46 10.54
CA HIS A 140 15.56 1.56 11.68
C HIS A 140 16.97 1.62 12.28
N ASP A 141 17.04 1.85 13.58
CA ASP A 141 18.29 1.80 14.31
C ASP A 141 18.55 0.35 14.75
N VAL A 142 19.60 -0.23 14.22
CA VAL A 142 20.06 -1.57 14.60
C VAL A 142 21.40 -1.43 15.28
N GLU A 143 21.53 -1.95 16.48
CA GLU A 143 22.77 -1.95 17.27
C GLU A 143 23.29 -0.53 17.60
N ASN A 144 22.40 0.40 17.90
CA ASN A 144 22.74 1.80 18.20
C ASN A 144 23.51 2.51 17.09
N LYS A 145 23.38 2.05 15.86
CA LYS A 145 23.91 2.73 14.67
C LYS A 145 22.78 3.31 13.86
N LEU A 146 22.76 4.61 13.75
CA LEU A 146 21.87 5.32 12.85
C LEU A 146 22.19 4.91 11.41
N LYS A 147 21.22 4.30 10.74
CA LYS A 147 21.27 4.05 9.31
C LYS A 147 20.33 5.01 8.62
N THR A 148 20.88 5.97 7.92
CA THR A 148 20.11 6.83 7.04
C THR A 148 19.85 6.10 5.75
N SER A 149 18.61 6.09 5.34
CA SER A 149 18.24 5.63 4.00
C SER A 149 18.41 6.75 2.99
#